data_b60bd8d447b8f1f9c2cd1b1f14a2e07d
#
_entry.id   b60bd8d447b8f1f9c2cd1b1f14a2e07d
#
_cell.length_a   1.000
_cell.length_b   1.000
_cell.length_c   1.000
_cell.angle_alpha   90.00
_cell.angle_beta   90.00
_cell.angle_gamma   90.00
#
_symmetry.space_group_name_H-M   'P 1'
#
loop_
_entity.id
_entity.type
_entity.pdbx_description
1 polymer ?
#
loop_
_entity_poly.entity_id
_entity_poly.type
_entity_poly.pdbx_seq_one_letter_code
_entity_poly.pdbx_strand_id
1 'polypeptide(L)'
;ELKKKEGFKYIACINADYSTNYSPGDENRYIYYGSIGKLLPCFVAFGKEAHVGQAFSALDPNLLIAEITKKMSLNTDLCDIAQGEVAIPPVSLKQMDTKGPYTVQTALTAFSYYNFFTHGWDPAQVLAKSREVAVEAFDEVVDYL
;
A
#
# COMPACT_ATOMS: atom_id res chain seq x y z
N GLU A 1 -18.67 6.02 24.70
CA GLU A 1 -19.27 7.03 25.57
C GLU A 1 -20.75 6.73 25.84
N LEU A 2 -21.59 6.54 24.81
CA LEU A 2 -22.99 6.20 24.93
C LEU A 2 -23.25 4.93 25.77
N LYS A 3 -22.43 3.89 25.60
CA LYS A 3 -22.55 2.67 26.43
C LYS A 3 -22.43 2.95 27.93
N LYS A 4 -21.52 3.87 28.31
CA LYS A 4 -21.31 4.22 29.73
C LYS A 4 -22.36 5.16 30.26
N LYS A 5 -22.81 6.14 29.48
CA LYS A 5 -23.76 7.16 29.89
C LYS A 5 -25.21 6.65 29.87
N GLU A 6 -25.59 5.92 28.84
CA GLU A 6 -26.99 5.56 28.57
C GLU A 6 -27.27 4.07 28.84
N GLY A 7 -26.26 3.29 29.23
CA GLY A 7 -26.42 1.87 29.52
C GLY A 7 -26.73 0.99 28.29
N PHE A 8 -26.52 1.47 27.08
CA PHE A 8 -26.81 0.71 25.86
C PHE A 8 -26.00 -0.56 25.77
N LYS A 9 -26.67 -1.66 25.45
CA LYS A 9 -26.07 -2.97 25.16
C LYS A 9 -26.24 -3.27 23.67
N TYR A 10 -25.21 -2.97 22.89
CA TYR A 10 -25.21 -3.26 21.46
C TYR A 10 -25.13 -4.77 21.23
N ILE A 11 -26.01 -5.30 20.38
CA ILE A 11 -26.07 -6.72 20.02
C ILE A 11 -25.67 -6.96 18.55
N ALA A 12 -25.76 -5.93 17.71
CA ALA A 12 -25.40 -5.98 16.31
C ALA A 12 -25.06 -4.59 15.79
N CYS A 13 -24.33 -4.53 14.70
CA CYS A 13 -24.09 -3.34 13.91
C CYS A 13 -24.45 -3.64 12.46
N ILE A 14 -25.26 -2.78 11.85
CA ILE A 14 -25.57 -2.84 10.42
C ILE A 14 -24.79 -1.71 9.77
N ASN A 15 -23.89 -2.07 8.85
CA ASN A 15 -23.15 -1.12 8.04
C ASN A 15 -23.74 -1.09 6.62
N ALA A 16 -24.22 0.06 6.20
CA ALA A 16 -24.79 0.29 4.88
C ALA A 16 -23.78 1.09 4.04
N ASP A 17 -22.68 0.44 3.68
CA ASP A 17 -21.65 0.99 2.82
C ASP A 17 -21.84 0.48 1.36
N TYR A 18 -20.79 0.51 0.60
CA TYR A 18 -20.80 0.09 -0.80
C TYR A 18 -20.75 -1.44 -0.93
N SER A 19 -21.57 -1.97 -1.82
CA SER A 19 -21.42 -3.34 -2.30
C SER A 19 -21.54 -3.36 -3.83
N THR A 20 -20.91 -4.34 -4.47
CA THR A 20 -20.94 -4.53 -5.92
C THR A 20 -21.18 -6.00 -6.26
N ASN A 21 -21.62 -6.24 -7.48
CA ASN A 21 -21.80 -7.59 -8.01
C ASN A 21 -20.41 -8.18 -8.36
N TYR A 22 -20.26 -9.51 -8.26
CA TYR A 22 -19.01 -10.20 -8.58
C TYR A 22 -18.67 -10.20 -10.08
N SER A 23 -19.68 -10.11 -10.95
CA SER A 23 -19.49 -10.07 -12.40
C SER A 23 -20.62 -9.34 -13.11
N PRO A 24 -20.43 -8.91 -14.35
CA PRO A 24 -21.51 -8.41 -15.18
C PRO A 24 -22.64 -9.44 -15.31
N GLY A 25 -23.87 -9.03 -15.04
CA GLY A 25 -25.05 -9.90 -15.09
C GLY A 25 -25.34 -10.70 -13.79
N ASP A 26 -24.52 -10.54 -12.76
CA ASP A 26 -24.83 -11.07 -11.44
C ASP A 26 -25.95 -10.27 -10.78
N GLU A 27 -27.10 -10.89 -10.56
CA GLU A 27 -28.30 -10.26 -9.97
C GLU A 27 -28.39 -10.47 -8.46
N ASN A 28 -27.41 -11.14 -7.84
CA ASN A 28 -27.43 -11.41 -6.41
C ASN A 28 -27.22 -10.12 -5.59
N ARG A 29 -27.83 -10.09 -4.42
CA ARG A 29 -27.59 -9.07 -3.40
C ARG A 29 -26.77 -9.71 -2.29
N TYR A 30 -25.55 -9.21 -2.11
CA TYR A 30 -24.62 -9.76 -1.14
C TYR A 30 -24.77 -9.10 0.21
N ILE A 31 -24.74 -9.92 1.26
CA ILE A 31 -24.69 -9.47 2.65
C ILE A 31 -23.36 -9.96 3.22
N TYR A 32 -22.50 -9.01 3.57
CA TYR A 32 -21.22 -9.30 4.19
C TYR A 32 -21.43 -9.36 5.71
N TYR A 33 -21.07 -10.47 6.33
CA TYR A 33 -21.19 -10.69 7.77
C TYR A 33 -19.87 -10.64 8.52
N GLY A 34 -18.80 -10.23 7.83
CA GLY A 34 -17.46 -10.03 8.36
C GLY A 34 -16.88 -8.70 7.89
N SER A 35 -15.65 -8.44 8.26
CA SER A 35 -14.87 -7.29 7.80
C SER A 35 -13.47 -7.73 7.40
N ILE A 36 -12.92 -7.04 6.41
CA ILE A 36 -11.53 -7.20 5.98
C ILE A 36 -10.60 -6.33 6.83
N GLY A 37 -9.40 -6.81 7.11
CA GLY A 37 -8.34 -6.00 7.70
C GLY A 37 -7.75 -5.04 6.67
N LYS A 38 -7.22 -3.91 7.12
CA LYS A 38 -6.59 -2.91 6.27
C LYS A 38 -5.34 -2.36 6.92
N LEU A 39 -4.25 -2.35 6.16
CA LEU A 39 -2.99 -1.71 6.52
C LEU A 39 -2.57 -0.71 5.44
N LEU A 40 -1.74 0.23 5.83
CA LEU A 40 -1.17 1.23 4.93
C LEU A 40 0.36 1.19 5.04
N PRO A 41 1.02 0.13 4.52
CA PRO A 41 2.48 0.11 4.50
C PRO A 41 3.00 1.32 3.74
N CYS A 42 3.98 1.98 4.35
CA CYS A 42 4.63 3.17 3.83
C CYS A 42 6.12 2.89 3.63
N PHE A 43 6.63 3.25 2.47
CA PHE A 43 8.06 3.20 2.16
C PHE A 43 8.60 4.62 2.10
N VAL A 44 9.75 4.81 2.71
CA VAL A 44 10.50 6.08 2.65
C VAL A 44 11.91 5.75 2.15
N ALA A 45 12.29 6.35 1.04
CA ALA A 45 13.60 6.21 0.43
C ALA A 45 14.43 7.48 0.67
N PHE A 46 15.66 7.30 1.10
CA PHE A 46 16.65 8.36 1.22
C PHE A 46 17.68 8.18 0.12
N GLY A 47 17.92 9.23 -0.63
CA GLY A 47 18.87 9.25 -1.73
C GLY A 47 20.05 10.18 -1.47
N LYS A 48 20.67 10.59 -2.54
CA LYS A 48 21.76 11.58 -2.56
C LYS A 48 21.44 12.63 -3.60
N GLU A 49 21.33 13.87 -3.16
CA GLU A 49 21.10 15.00 -4.07
C GLU A 49 22.32 15.28 -4.95
N ALA A 50 22.05 15.61 -6.20
CA ALA A 50 23.04 16.21 -7.10
C ALA A 50 22.34 17.15 -8.08
N HIS A 51 23.10 18.07 -8.65
CA HIS A 51 22.64 18.88 -9.75
C HIS A 51 22.28 17.99 -10.96
N VAL A 52 21.19 18.25 -11.66
CA VAL A 52 20.73 17.43 -12.79
C VAL A 52 21.77 17.30 -13.92
N GLY A 53 22.70 18.26 -14.06
CA GLY A 53 23.84 18.18 -14.96
C GLY A 53 24.92 17.19 -14.51
N GLN A 54 24.79 16.62 -13.30
CA GLN A 54 25.68 15.61 -12.71
C GLN A 54 24.86 14.40 -12.24
N ALA A 55 23.90 13.98 -13.03
CA ALA A 55 22.91 12.97 -12.68
C ALA A 55 23.53 11.68 -12.13
N PHE A 56 24.62 11.21 -12.70
CA PHE A 56 25.34 10.01 -12.24
C PHE A 56 26.06 10.16 -10.88
N SER A 57 26.09 11.37 -10.32
CA SER A 57 26.59 11.59 -8.96
C SER A 57 25.48 11.54 -7.90
N ALA A 58 24.22 11.47 -8.35
CA ALA A 58 23.03 11.37 -7.51
C ALA A 58 22.70 9.91 -7.18
N LEU A 59 21.90 9.74 -6.14
CA LEU A 59 21.06 8.56 -5.95
C LEU A 59 19.62 9.08 -5.81
N ASP A 60 18.86 9.05 -6.90
CA ASP A 60 17.50 9.58 -6.91
C ASP A 60 16.55 8.60 -6.20
N PRO A 61 15.99 8.95 -5.04
CA PRO A 61 15.07 8.08 -4.32
C PRO A 61 13.75 7.84 -5.08
N ASN A 62 13.41 8.68 -6.08
CA ASN A 62 12.25 8.46 -6.91
C ASN A 62 12.38 7.18 -7.75
N LEU A 63 13.58 6.79 -8.18
CA LEU A 63 13.81 5.52 -8.89
C LEU A 63 13.45 4.34 -8.00
N LEU A 64 13.93 4.34 -6.74
CA LEU A 64 13.63 3.27 -5.81
C LEU A 64 12.13 3.20 -5.47
N ILE A 65 11.49 4.33 -5.23
CA ILE A 65 10.05 4.37 -4.95
C ILE A 65 9.23 3.95 -6.18
N ALA A 66 9.67 4.28 -7.39
CA ALA A 66 9.02 3.83 -8.63
C ALA A 66 9.11 2.30 -8.77
N GLU A 67 10.28 1.69 -8.50
CA GLU A 67 10.46 0.25 -8.57
C GLU A 67 9.64 -0.47 -7.49
N ILE A 68 9.62 0.04 -6.26
CA ILE A 68 8.73 -0.47 -5.21
C ILE A 68 7.28 -0.41 -5.66
N THR A 69 6.85 0.69 -6.29
CA THR A 69 5.46 0.84 -6.76
C THR A 69 5.13 -0.17 -7.84
N LYS A 70 6.02 -0.40 -8.78
CA LYS A 70 5.87 -1.40 -9.83
C LYS A 70 5.72 -2.82 -9.26
N LYS A 71 6.45 -3.16 -8.21
CA LYS A 71 6.40 -4.48 -7.55
C LYS A 71 5.24 -4.65 -6.56
N MET A 72 4.77 -3.57 -5.95
CA MET A 72 3.67 -3.60 -4.97
C MET A 72 2.29 -3.54 -5.62
N SER A 73 2.09 -2.55 -6.52
CA SER A 73 0.76 -2.27 -7.04
C SER A 73 0.24 -3.38 -7.95
N LEU A 74 -0.98 -3.85 -7.63
CA LEU A 74 -1.67 -4.91 -8.36
C LEU A 74 -0.90 -6.24 -8.41
N ASN A 75 0.04 -6.45 -7.50
CA ASN A 75 0.79 -7.70 -7.38
C ASN A 75 -0.10 -8.76 -6.70
N THR A 76 -0.50 -9.76 -7.46
CA THR A 76 -1.38 -10.84 -6.98
C THR A 76 -0.69 -11.81 -6.02
N ASP A 77 0.64 -11.88 -6.01
CA ASP A 77 1.40 -12.70 -5.06
C ASP A 77 1.35 -12.11 -3.63
N LEU A 78 0.91 -10.87 -3.52
CA LEU A 78 0.67 -10.18 -2.25
C LEU A 78 -0.80 -10.23 -1.81
N CYS A 79 -1.64 -11.03 -2.45
CA CYS A 79 -3.01 -11.26 -2.01
C CYS A 79 -3.03 -12.21 -0.81
N ASP A 80 -3.65 -11.79 0.28
CA ASP A 80 -3.95 -12.67 1.40
C ASP A 80 -5.14 -13.59 1.03
N ILE A 81 -5.00 -14.87 1.30
CA ILE A 81 -6.01 -15.89 1.01
C ILE A 81 -6.39 -16.57 2.33
N ALA A 82 -7.61 -16.42 2.74
CA ALA A 82 -8.14 -17.08 3.93
C ALA A 82 -9.62 -17.41 3.78
N GLN A 83 -10.05 -18.54 4.31
CA GLN A 83 -11.45 -18.98 4.34
C GLN A 83 -12.15 -19.06 2.96
N GLY A 84 -11.38 -19.32 1.90
CA GLY A 84 -11.88 -19.34 0.53
C GLY A 84 -12.02 -17.97 -0.14
N GLU A 85 -11.66 -16.91 0.55
CA GLU A 85 -11.65 -15.54 0.03
C GLU A 85 -10.23 -15.11 -0.35
N VAL A 86 -10.12 -14.36 -1.42
CA VAL A 86 -8.87 -13.76 -1.90
C VAL A 86 -8.97 -12.24 -1.73
N ALA A 87 -8.06 -11.66 -0.97
CA ALA A 87 -8.00 -10.21 -0.81
C ALA A 87 -7.62 -9.53 -2.14
N ILE A 88 -8.10 -8.31 -2.34
CA ILE A 88 -7.66 -7.48 -3.47
C ILE A 88 -6.16 -7.20 -3.30
N PRO A 89 -5.36 -7.26 -4.39
CA PRO A 89 -3.93 -6.95 -4.32
C PRO A 89 -3.68 -5.53 -3.82
N PRO A 90 -2.48 -5.24 -3.30
CA PRO A 90 -2.12 -3.90 -2.87
C PRO A 90 -2.31 -2.86 -3.98
N VAL A 91 -2.76 -1.67 -3.62
CA VAL A 91 -2.97 -0.55 -4.55
C VAL A 91 -2.22 0.68 -4.05
N SER A 92 -1.44 1.30 -4.93
CA SER A 92 -0.77 2.56 -4.62
C SER A 92 -1.79 3.68 -4.39
N LEU A 93 -1.68 4.36 -3.26
CA LEU A 93 -2.51 5.52 -2.91
C LEU A 93 -1.77 6.83 -3.10
N LYS A 94 -0.45 6.81 -2.93
CA LYS A 94 0.39 7.99 -3.11
C LYS A 94 1.83 7.61 -3.39
N GLN A 95 2.46 8.39 -4.26
CA GLN A 95 3.89 8.38 -4.53
C GLN A 95 4.33 9.81 -4.81
N MET A 96 5.36 10.26 -4.13
CA MET A 96 5.96 11.59 -4.35
C MET A 96 7.31 11.71 -3.69
N ASP A 97 8.10 12.67 -4.14
CA ASP A 97 9.25 13.15 -3.37
C ASP A 97 8.85 14.26 -2.36
N THR A 98 9.78 14.68 -1.56
CA THR A 98 9.59 15.73 -0.53
C THR A 98 10.13 17.08 -0.95
N LYS A 99 10.48 17.25 -2.24
CA LYS A 99 10.95 18.56 -2.73
C LYS A 99 9.86 19.61 -2.57
N GLY A 100 10.28 20.78 -2.18
CA GLY A 100 9.44 21.97 -2.16
C GLY A 100 9.33 22.61 -3.56
N PRO A 101 9.64 23.90 -3.71
CA PRO A 101 9.62 24.55 -5.02
C PRO A 101 10.68 23.98 -5.95
N TYR A 102 10.52 24.24 -7.25
CA TYR A 102 11.47 23.81 -8.27
C TYR A 102 12.93 24.20 -7.92
N THR A 103 13.80 23.21 -8.03
CA THR A 103 15.25 23.35 -7.99
C THR A 103 15.85 22.46 -9.10
N VAL A 104 17.08 22.74 -9.49
CA VAL A 104 17.84 21.92 -10.44
C VAL A 104 18.54 20.71 -9.78
N GLN A 105 18.14 20.35 -8.56
CA GLN A 105 18.66 19.21 -7.81
C GLN A 105 17.72 18.01 -7.91
N THR A 106 18.27 16.80 -7.85
CA THR A 106 17.49 15.59 -7.60
C THR A 106 16.89 15.61 -6.19
N ALA A 107 15.90 14.77 -5.91
CA ALA A 107 15.31 14.67 -4.59
C ALA A 107 16.27 14.03 -3.58
N LEU A 108 16.17 14.42 -2.29
CA LEU A 108 16.85 13.72 -1.19
C LEU A 108 16.00 12.58 -0.64
N THR A 109 14.69 12.79 -0.60
CA THR A 109 13.75 11.82 0.01
C THR A 109 12.52 11.68 -0.86
N ALA A 110 12.04 10.46 -1.00
CA ALA A 110 10.76 10.15 -1.63
C ALA A 110 10.00 9.11 -0.80
N PHE A 111 8.69 9.05 -0.98
CA PHE A 111 7.85 8.08 -0.28
C PHE A 111 6.68 7.60 -1.11
N SER A 112 6.18 6.42 -0.74
CA SER A 112 4.91 5.90 -1.24
C SER A 112 4.17 5.15 -0.13
N TYR A 113 2.85 5.05 -0.25
CA TYR A 113 2.07 4.17 0.60
C TYR A 113 0.93 3.51 -0.18
N TYR A 114 0.52 2.35 0.32
CA TYR A 114 -0.38 1.44 -0.36
C TYR A 114 -1.56 1.07 0.53
N ASN A 115 -2.71 0.84 -0.08
CA ASN A 115 -3.78 0.13 0.58
C ASN A 115 -3.49 -1.37 0.49
N PHE A 116 -3.40 -2.04 1.63
CA PHE A 116 -3.15 -3.47 1.74
C PHE A 116 -4.29 -4.11 2.54
N PHE A 117 -5.04 -4.99 1.90
CA PHE A 117 -6.12 -5.71 2.55
C PHE A 117 -5.65 -7.06 3.09
N THR A 118 -6.20 -7.47 4.24
CA THR A 118 -5.88 -8.75 4.87
C THR A 118 -7.12 -9.46 5.38
N HIS A 119 -7.12 -10.78 5.27
CA HIS A 119 -8.08 -11.67 5.91
C HIS A 119 -7.46 -12.45 7.06
N GLY A 120 -6.32 -13.12 6.81
CA GLY A 120 -5.62 -13.96 7.77
C GLY A 120 -4.26 -13.41 8.19
N TRP A 121 -3.64 -12.56 7.38
CA TRP A 121 -2.31 -12.03 7.70
C TRP A 121 -2.37 -10.99 8.80
N ASP A 122 -1.44 -11.12 9.73
CA ASP A 122 -1.19 -10.12 10.75
C ASP A 122 -0.30 -8.97 10.23
N PRO A 123 -0.17 -7.87 10.98
CA PRO A 123 0.69 -6.75 10.56
C PRO A 123 2.16 -7.13 10.37
N ALA A 124 2.69 -8.10 11.11
CA ALA A 124 4.09 -8.51 10.98
C ALA A 124 4.33 -9.24 9.64
N GLN A 125 3.37 -10.08 9.22
CA GLN A 125 3.42 -10.76 7.92
C GLN A 125 3.35 -9.76 6.76
N VAL A 126 2.46 -8.76 6.83
CA VAL A 126 2.39 -7.69 5.82
C VAL A 126 3.69 -6.89 5.74
N LEU A 127 4.29 -6.56 6.89
CA LEU A 127 5.58 -5.86 6.92
C LEU A 127 6.72 -6.72 6.37
N ALA A 128 6.72 -8.03 6.66
CA ALA A 128 7.71 -8.96 6.10
C ALA A 128 7.62 -9.00 4.57
N LYS A 129 6.42 -9.16 4.01
CA LYS A 129 6.18 -9.13 2.56
C LYS A 129 6.57 -7.80 1.93
N SER A 130 6.22 -6.70 2.57
CA SER A 130 6.59 -5.35 2.13
C SER A 130 8.12 -5.17 2.13
N ARG A 131 8.82 -5.73 3.12
CA ARG A 131 10.29 -5.72 3.17
C ARG A 131 10.92 -6.54 2.06
N GLU A 132 10.39 -7.72 1.74
CA GLU A 132 10.85 -8.55 0.61
C GLU A 132 10.80 -7.72 -0.70
N VAL A 133 9.68 -7.08 -0.98
CA VAL A 133 9.52 -6.18 -2.13
C VAL A 133 10.53 -5.03 -2.13
N ALA A 134 10.78 -4.42 -0.98
CA ALA A 134 11.73 -3.32 -0.88
C ALA A 134 13.18 -3.75 -1.17
N VAL A 135 13.57 -4.95 -0.72
CA VAL A 135 14.91 -5.52 -0.98
C VAL A 135 15.07 -5.82 -2.46
N GLU A 136 14.10 -6.51 -3.08
CA GLU A 136 14.14 -6.79 -4.51
C GLU A 136 14.19 -5.52 -5.36
N ALA A 137 13.38 -4.52 -5.01
CA ALA A 137 13.36 -3.22 -5.70
C ALA A 137 14.71 -2.50 -5.57
N PHE A 138 15.33 -2.58 -4.40
CA PHE A 138 16.64 -1.98 -4.16
C PHE A 138 17.72 -2.65 -5.01
N ASP A 139 17.74 -3.97 -5.03
CA ASP A 139 18.73 -4.75 -5.83
C ASP A 139 18.57 -4.43 -7.33
N GLU A 140 17.35 -4.38 -7.88
CA GLU A 140 17.12 -4.02 -9.28
C GLU A 140 17.54 -2.58 -9.61
N VAL A 141 17.33 -1.64 -8.68
CA VAL A 141 17.78 -0.25 -8.89
C VAL A 141 19.31 -0.14 -8.84
N VAL A 142 19.97 -0.89 -7.95
CA VAL A 142 21.44 -0.93 -7.89
C VAL A 142 22.03 -1.53 -9.16
N ASP A 143 21.43 -2.60 -9.69
CA ASP A 143 21.87 -3.23 -10.94
C ASP A 143 21.63 -2.34 -12.17
N TYR A 144 20.64 -1.44 -12.10
CA TYR A 144 20.34 -0.47 -13.16
C TYR A 144 21.34 0.70 -13.22
N LEU A 145 21.88 1.12 -12.07
CA LEU A 145 22.78 2.28 -11.93
C LEU A 145 24.23 1.95 -12.27
#